data_258a4a705d85caa6b7630ee564b0d763
#
_entry.id   258a4a705d85caa6b7630ee564b0d763
#
_cell.length_a   1.000
_cell.length_b   1.000
_cell.length_c   1.000
_cell.angle_alpha   90.00
_cell.angle_beta   90.00
_cell.angle_gamma   90.00
#
_symmetry.space_group_name_H-M   'P 1'
#
loop_
_entity.id
_entity.type
_entity.pdbx_description
1 polymer ?
#
loop_
_entity_poly.entity_id
_entity_poly.type
_entity_poly.pdbx_seq_one_letter_code
_entity_poly.pdbx_strand_id
1 'polypeptide(L)'
;EISACLVGSEMCIRDSSMVSTSEKYASSSLTDEKSLELFRTLERIMREEKIYKDNFITKDKVAEILGTNRTYLSRIINEQSKLSFTHYVNRFRIEEAIRLLSDPNNETPLKAISTELGFNSISTFYNLFQSSVGMTPSQYRNKVMELQKEQ
;
A
#
# COMPACT_ATOMS: atom_id res chain seq x y z
N GLU A 1 28.24 7.02 9.95
CA GLU A 1 27.96 7.57 10.41
C GLU A 1 27.23 8.12 10.69
N ILE A 2 27.34 8.06 10.78
CA ILE A 2 26.76 8.62 11.42
C ILE A 2 26.71 9.30 11.88
N SER A 3 27.36 9.25 11.92
CA SER A 3 27.45 9.87 12.60
C SER A 3 27.51 10.72 12.64
N ALA A 4 28.05 10.88 12.44
CA ALA A 4 28.09 11.74 12.79
C ALA A 4 27.66 12.55 12.52
N CYS A 5 27.88 12.57 12.23
CA CYS A 5 27.50 13.39 12.34
C CYS A 5 26.86 13.72 12.51
N LEU A 6 27.14 13.38 12.59
CA LEU A 6 26.64 13.73 13.05
C LEU A 6 26.51 14.29 13.58
N VAL A 7 27.12 14.19 13.71
CA VAL A 7 27.13 14.77 14.44
C VAL A 7 27.04 15.78 14.52
N GLY A 8 27.31 15.95 14.29
CA GLY A 8 27.36 16.86 14.50
C GLY A 8 26.90 17.72 14.66
N SER A 9 26.70 17.83 14.59
CA SER A 9 26.23 18.73 14.91
C SER A 9 26.05 19.02 15.90
N GLU A 10 26.68 18.61 16.21
CA GLU A 10 26.70 18.84 16.98
C GLU A 10 26.81 19.52 17.80
N MET A 11 27.24 19.54 17.99
CA MET A 11 27.53 20.08 18.74
C MET A 11 27.14 20.98 19.37
N CYS A 12 27.01 21.42 19.23
CA CYS A 12 26.73 22.60 19.68
C CYS A 12 25.72 22.73 20.55
N ILE A 13 25.43 21.92 21.08
CA ILE A 13 24.44 22.06 21.53
C ILE A 13 24.43 21.88 22.78
N ARG A 14 24.79 22.21 23.44
CA ARG A 14 25.04 22.33 24.61
C ARG A 14 24.04 21.98 25.56
N ASP A 15 23.97 22.34 26.69
CA ASP A 15 23.21 21.88 27.83
C ASP A 15 21.69 21.95 27.66
N SER A 16 21.19 23.05 27.17
CA SER A 16 19.75 23.20 26.92
C SER A 16 19.26 22.30 25.78
N SER A 17 20.15 22.01 24.85
CA SER A 17 19.83 21.12 23.75
C SER A 17 19.67 19.66 24.17
N MET A 18 20.40 19.23 25.17
CA MET A 18 20.32 17.86 25.68
C MET A 18 18.94 17.56 26.28
N VAL A 19 18.38 18.50 27.02
CA VAL A 19 17.00 18.35 27.55
C VAL A 19 15.96 18.31 26.43
N SER A 20 16.09 19.22 25.51
CA SER A 20 15.20 19.24 24.32
C SER A 20 15.30 17.98 23.48
N THR A 21 16.50 17.44 23.36
CA THR A 21 16.76 16.21 22.61
C THR A 21 16.04 15.02 23.25
N SER A 22 16.09 14.89 24.56
CA SER A 22 15.43 13.83 25.30
C SER A 22 13.89 13.83 25.06
N GLU A 23 13.29 14.99 25.18
CA GLU A 23 11.85 15.15 24.93
C GLU A 23 11.49 14.85 23.48
N LYS A 24 12.33 15.27 22.54
CA LYS A 24 12.14 15.05 21.13
C LYS A 24 12.19 13.56 20.75
N TYR A 25 13.10 12.81 21.35
CA TYR A 25 13.20 11.37 21.14
C TYR A 25 11.99 10.63 21.72
N ALA A 26 11.55 10.97 22.91
CA ALA A 26 10.37 10.39 23.51
C ALA A 26 9.12 10.68 22.66
N SER A 27 8.98 11.90 22.16
CA SER A 27 7.88 12.30 21.29
C SER A 27 7.92 11.58 19.93
N SER A 28 9.12 11.40 19.36
CA SER A 28 9.24 10.71 18.07
C SER A 28 8.91 9.23 18.19
N SER A 29 9.35 8.54 19.22
CA SER A 29 9.07 7.12 19.40
C SER A 29 7.56 6.85 19.57
N LEU A 30 6.87 7.67 20.36
CA LEU A 30 5.42 7.58 20.51
C LEU A 30 4.68 7.87 19.21
N THR A 31 5.21 8.80 18.41
CA THR A 31 4.64 9.10 17.09
C THR A 31 4.85 7.94 16.13
N ASP A 32 6.02 7.31 16.18
CA ASP A 32 6.35 6.16 15.34
C ASP A 32 5.49 4.95 15.68
N GLU A 33 5.25 4.68 16.96
CA GLU A 33 4.35 3.60 17.39
C GLU A 33 2.92 3.82 16.90
N LYS A 34 2.40 5.04 17.06
CA LYS A 34 1.06 5.39 16.58
C LYS A 34 0.95 5.29 15.07
N SER A 35 1.99 5.71 14.35
CA SER A 35 2.05 5.59 12.89
C SER A 35 2.00 4.13 12.46
N LEU A 36 2.76 3.28 13.13
CA LEU A 36 2.81 1.86 12.83
C LEU A 36 1.49 1.16 13.15
N GLU A 37 0.86 1.50 14.27
CA GLU A 37 -0.44 0.97 14.65
C GLU A 37 -1.53 1.36 13.63
N LEU A 38 -1.52 2.63 13.22
CA LEU A 38 -2.46 3.11 12.21
C LEU A 38 -2.25 2.41 10.86
N PHE A 39 -0.99 2.20 10.48
CA PHE A 39 -0.67 1.47 9.25
C PHE A 39 -1.12 0.00 9.31
N ARG A 40 -0.94 -0.67 10.45
CA ARG A 40 -1.44 -2.04 10.66
C ARG A 40 -2.96 -2.11 10.56
N THR A 41 -3.64 -1.11 11.13
CA THR A 41 -5.10 -1.01 11.03
C THR A 41 -5.54 -0.82 9.59
N LEU A 42 -4.85 0.04 8.85
CA LEU A 42 -5.08 0.25 7.42
C LEU A 42 -4.91 -1.06 6.63
N GLU A 43 -3.81 -1.78 6.84
CA GLU A 43 -3.58 -3.06 6.17
C GLU A 43 -4.69 -4.08 6.49
N ARG A 44 -5.12 -4.13 7.74
CA ARG A 44 -6.20 -5.03 8.16
C ARG A 44 -7.51 -4.70 7.42
N ILE A 45 -7.89 -3.42 7.39
CA ILE A 45 -9.10 -2.97 6.67
C ILE A 45 -8.98 -3.28 5.18
N MET A 46 -7.82 -3.04 4.59
CA MET A 46 -7.59 -3.39 3.18
C MET A 46 -7.77 -4.89 2.91
N ARG A 47 -7.25 -5.76 3.78
CA ARG A 47 -7.31 -7.22 3.57
C ARG A 47 -8.66 -7.83 3.94
N GLU A 48 -9.23 -7.42 5.06
CA GLU A 48 -10.47 -8.04 5.59
C GLU A 48 -11.71 -7.43 4.96
N GLU A 49 -11.80 -6.10 4.94
CA GLU A 49 -12.98 -5.41 4.41
C GLU A 49 -12.89 -5.14 2.92
N LYS A 50 -11.70 -5.31 2.32
CA LYS A 50 -11.43 -5.15 0.89
C LYS A 50 -11.95 -3.82 0.33
N ILE A 51 -11.78 -2.75 1.10
CA ILE A 51 -12.25 -1.41 0.72
C ILE A 51 -11.61 -0.92 -0.58
N TYR A 52 -10.51 -1.52 -1.03
CA TYR A 52 -9.90 -1.22 -2.32
C TYR A 52 -10.81 -1.57 -3.51
N LYS A 53 -11.84 -2.39 -3.32
CA LYS A 53 -12.80 -2.74 -4.37
C LYS A 53 -13.74 -1.60 -4.71
N ASP A 54 -13.87 -0.60 -3.84
CA ASP A 54 -14.62 0.60 -4.13
C ASP A 54 -13.85 1.44 -5.16
N ASN A 55 -14.45 1.64 -6.33
CA ASN A 55 -13.84 2.44 -7.40
C ASN A 55 -13.84 3.95 -7.08
N PHE A 56 -14.60 4.38 -6.08
CA PHE A 56 -14.64 5.75 -5.57
C PHE A 56 -13.84 5.94 -4.28
N ILE A 57 -12.96 5.00 -3.94
CA ILE A 57 -12.14 5.12 -2.75
C ILE A 57 -11.20 6.34 -2.87
N THR A 58 -11.20 7.16 -1.84
CA THR A 58 -10.35 8.37 -1.77
C THR A 58 -9.55 8.37 -0.48
N LYS A 59 -8.46 9.15 -0.47
CA LYS A 59 -7.69 9.36 0.76
C LYS A 59 -8.54 9.91 1.89
N ASP A 60 -9.47 10.79 1.57
CA ASP A 60 -10.33 11.42 2.57
C ASP A 60 -11.24 10.41 3.23
N LYS A 61 -11.87 9.52 2.45
CA LYS A 61 -12.68 8.42 2.99
C LYS A 61 -11.88 7.50 3.90
N VAL A 62 -10.70 7.09 3.46
CA VAL A 62 -9.85 6.18 4.25
C VAL A 62 -9.34 6.86 5.51
N ALA A 63 -8.96 8.14 5.42
CA ALA A 63 -8.54 8.91 6.59
C ALA A 63 -9.68 9.04 7.60
N GLU A 64 -10.91 9.24 7.15
CA GLU A 64 -12.10 9.30 8.00
C GLU A 64 -12.35 7.96 8.72
N ILE A 65 -12.26 6.85 8.00
CA ILE A 65 -12.40 5.50 8.58
C ILE A 65 -11.36 5.26 9.69
N LEU A 66 -10.14 5.75 9.48
CA LEU A 66 -9.04 5.57 10.42
C LEU A 66 -9.00 6.65 11.53
N GLY A 67 -9.90 7.62 11.49
CA GLY A 67 -9.92 8.70 12.48
C GLY A 67 -8.72 9.65 12.37
N THR A 68 -8.19 9.86 11.17
CA THR A 68 -7.03 10.70 10.92
C THR A 68 -7.31 11.69 9.76
N ASN A 69 -6.29 12.39 9.28
CA ASN A 69 -6.40 13.29 8.14
C ASN A 69 -5.60 12.78 6.94
N ARG A 70 -5.96 13.29 5.75
CA ARG A 70 -5.37 12.85 4.47
C ARG A 70 -3.85 13.05 4.38
N THR A 71 -3.34 14.10 5.02
CA THR A 71 -1.91 14.42 4.99
C THR A 71 -1.11 13.41 5.81
N TYR A 72 -1.59 13.12 7.02
CA TYR A 72 -0.98 12.15 7.91
C TYR A 72 -1.05 10.73 7.30
N LEU A 73 -2.22 10.37 6.74
CA LEU A 73 -2.38 9.09 6.05
C LEU A 73 -1.39 8.93 4.89
N SER A 74 -1.24 9.96 4.05
CA SER A 74 -0.29 9.93 2.92
C SER A 74 1.14 9.75 3.40
N ARG A 75 1.51 10.42 4.50
CA ARG A 75 2.84 10.30 5.09
C ARG A 75 3.09 8.88 5.58
N ILE A 76 2.17 8.31 6.35
CA ILE A 76 2.30 6.95 6.88
C ILE A 76 2.44 5.93 5.76
N ILE A 77 1.59 6.00 4.75
CA ILE A 77 1.65 5.09 3.60
C ILE A 77 3.01 5.19 2.92
N ASN A 78 3.50 6.42 2.69
CA ASN A 78 4.78 6.61 2.04
C ASN A 78 5.95 6.12 2.91
N GLU A 79 5.93 6.39 4.20
CA GLU A 79 6.97 5.96 5.14
C GLU A 79 7.06 4.44 5.25
N GLN A 80 5.93 3.76 5.35
CA GLN A 80 5.86 2.32 5.59
C GLN A 80 5.95 1.48 4.31
N SER A 81 5.35 1.94 3.21
CA SER A 81 5.28 1.17 1.96
C SER A 81 6.13 1.72 0.82
N LYS A 82 6.62 2.96 0.94
CA LYS A 82 7.33 3.70 -0.12
C LYS A 82 6.45 3.96 -1.34
N LEU A 83 5.13 3.87 -1.19
CA LEU A 83 4.16 4.06 -2.26
C LEU A 83 3.30 5.30 -2.02
N SER A 84 2.75 5.86 -3.10
CA SER A 84 1.66 6.81 -2.97
C SER A 84 0.36 6.07 -2.62
N PHE A 85 -0.65 6.79 -2.13
CA PHE A 85 -1.96 6.19 -1.81
C PHE A 85 -2.55 5.40 -2.98
N THR A 86 -2.51 5.96 -4.17
CA THR A 86 -3.06 5.30 -5.37
C THR A 86 -2.32 4.01 -5.70
N HIS A 87 -0.99 4.03 -5.64
CA HIS A 87 -0.20 2.82 -5.88
C HIS A 87 -0.40 1.78 -4.77
N TYR A 88 -0.55 2.22 -3.53
CA TYR A 88 -0.83 1.36 -2.39
C TYR A 88 -2.17 0.62 -2.57
N VAL A 89 -3.24 1.33 -2.91
CA VAL A 89 -4.55 0.72 -3.18
C VAL A 89 -4.48 -0.23 -4.38
N ASN A 90 -3.84 0.20 -5.47
CA ASN A 90 -3.74 -0.62 -6.68
C ASN A 90 -2.93 -1.91 -6.45
N ARG A 91 -1.98 -1.90 -5.52
CA ARG A 91 -1.25 -3.12 -5.14
C ARG A 91 -2.23 -4.20 -4.67
N PHE A 92 -3.14 -3.87 -3.77
CA PHE A 92 -4.14 -4.84 -3.29
C PHE A 92 -5.06 -5.32 -4.41
N ARG A 93 -5.45 -4.41 -5.32
CA ARG A 93 -6.27 -4.78 -6.48
C ARG A 93 -5.55 -5.79 -7.38
N ILE A 94 -4.26 -5.58 -7.65
CA ILE A 94 -3.47 -6.50 -8.46
C ILE A 94 -3.22 -7.82 -7.74
N GLU A 95 -2.93 -7.81 -6.44
CA GLU A 95 -2.79 -9.03 -5.63
C GLU A 95 -4.06 -9.91 -5.73
N GLU A 96 -5.23 -9.31 -5.59
CA GLU A 96 -6.51 -10.01 -5.71
C GLU A 96 -6.75 -10.49 -7.15
N ALA A 97 -6.37 -9.70 -8.16
CA ALA A 97 -6.44 -10.11 -9.55
C ALA A 97 -5.61 -11.37 -9.81
N ILE A 98 -4.38 -11.40 -9.30
CA ILE A 98 -3.50 -12.57 -9.43
C ILE A 98 -4.17 -13.78 -8.77
N ARG A 99 -4.74 -13.62 -7.57
CA ARG A 99 -5.43 -14.69 -6.87
C ARG A 99 -6.60 -15.25 -7.70
N LEU A 100 -7.42 -14.37 -8.26
CA LEU A 100 -8.57 -14.77 -9.09
C LEU A 100 -8.15 -15.46 -10.39
N LEU A 101 -7.08 -14.96 -11.02
CA LEU A 101 -6.58 -15.51 -12.28
C LEU A 101 -5.72 -16.76 -12.09
N SER A 102 -5.27 -17.03 -10.88
CA SER A 102 -4.55 -18.27 -10.53
C SER A 102 -5.51 -19.46 -10.33
N ASP A 103 -6.80 -19.19 -10.18
CA ASP A 103 -7.81 -20.25 -10.13
C ASP A 103 -8.22 -20.60 -11.57
N PRO A 104 -7.85 -21.78 -12.05
CA PRO A 104 -8.14 -22.20 -13.42
C PRO A 104 -9.63 -22.43 -13.68
N ASN A 105 -10.42 -22.62 -12.63
CA ASN A 105 -11.87 -22.77 -12.76
C ASN A 105 -12.57 -21.42 -12.80
N ASN A 106 -11.85 -20.33 -12.65
CA ASN A 106 -12.42 -19.00 -12.68
C ASN A 106 -12.55 -18.51 -14.13
N GLU A 107 -13.73 -18.65 -14.69
CA GLU A 107 -14.05 -18.22 -16.05
C GLU A 107 -14.56 -16.78 -16.14
N THR A 108 -14.53 -16.02 -15.03
CA THR A 108 -15.04 -14.65 -15.00
C THR A 108 -14.32 -13.79 -16.05
N PRO A 109 -15.06 -13.06 -16.90
CA PRO A 109 -14.46 -12.21 -17.91
C PRO A 109 -13.52 -11.16 -17.28
N LEU A 110 -12.41 -10.89 -17.94
CA LEU A 110 -11.41 -9.92 -17.42
C LEU A 110 -12.01 -8.52 -17.18
N LYS A 111 -12.98 -8.12 -17.99
CA LYS A 111 -13.69 -6.87 -17.80
C LYS A 111 -14.49 -6.87 -16.49
N ALA A 112 -15.14 -7.98 -16.16
CA ALA A 112 -15.89 -8.11 -14.91
C ALA A 112 -14.95 -8.11 -13.70
N ILE A 113 -13.82 -8.82 -13.78
CA ILE A 113 -12.78 -8.80 -12.73
C ILE A 113 -12.26 -7.37 -12.52
N SER A 114 -11.93 -6.66 -13.59
CA SER A 114 -11.46 -5.28 -13.53
C SER A 114 -12.44 -4.37 -12.78
N THR A 115 -13.73 -4.49 -13.11
CA THR A 115 -14.79 -3.70 -12.45
C THR A 115 -14.97 -4.09 -10.99
N GLU A 116 -14.99 -5.39 -10.71
CA GLU A 116 -15.12 -5.90 -9.33
C GLU A 116 -13.99 -5.43 -8.42
N LEU A 117 -12.78 -5.33 -8.97
CA LEU A 117 -11.61 -4.88 -8.22
C LEU A 117 -11.54 -3.36 -8.04
N GLY A 118 -12.49 -2.62 -8.60
CA GLY A 118 -12.59 -1.17 -8.43
C GLY A 118 -11.79 -0.36 -9.44
N PHE A 119 -11.36 -0.95 -10.55
CA PHE A 119 -10.71 -0.18 -11.61
C PHE A 119 -11.75 0.59 -12.44
N ASN A 120 -11.46 1.85 -12.72
CA ASN A 120 -12.35 2.69 -13.53
C ASN A 120 -12.27 2.39 -15.03
N SER A 121 -11.20 1.75 -15.48
CA SER A 121 -11.05 1.30 -16.85
C SER A 121 -10.29 -0.01 -16.95
N ILE A 122 -10.63 -0.80 -17.96
CA ILE A 122 -9.93 -2.05 -18.22
C ILE A 122 -8.49 -1.79 -18.68
N SER A 123 -8.25 -0.68 -19.36
CA SER A 123 -6.89 -0.30 -19.80
C SER A 123 -5.96 -0.06 -18.62
N THR A 124 -6.44 0.62 -17.59
CA THR A 124 -5.68 0.84 -16.36
C THR A 124 -5.35 -0.49 -15.69
N PHE A 125 -6.31 -1.41 -15.62
CA PHE A 125 -6.12 -2.75 -15.08
C PHE A 125 -5.02 -3.50 -15.85
N TYR A 126 -5.10 -3.55 -17.18
CA TYR A 126 -4.10 -4.22 -18.03
C TYR A 126 -2.70 -3.65 -17.83
N ASN A 127 -2.57 -2.33 -17.86
CA ASN A 127 -1.28 -1.66 -17.71
C ASN A 127 -0.63 -1.93 -16.34
N LEU A 128 -1.41 -1.83 -15.28
CA LEU A 128 -0.91 -2.06 -13.93
C LEU A 128 -0.58 -3.54 -13.68
N PHE A 129 -1.41 -4.44 -14.19
CA PHE A 129 -1.15 -5.88 -14.09
C PHE A 129 0.13 -6.25 -14.85
N GLN A 130 0.27 -5.78 -16.08
CA GLN A 130 1.47 -6.03 -16.89
C GLN A 130 2.73 -5.44 -16.25
N SER A 131 2.66 -4.24 -15.68
CA SER A 131 3.78 -3.62 -14.97
C SER A 131 4.19 -4.41 -13.73
N SER A 132 3.22 -5.01 -13.04
CA SER A 132 3.47 -5.75 -11.81
C SER A 132 3.92 -7.19 -12.02
N VAL A 133 3.35 -7.85 -13.03
CA VAL A 133 3.52 -9.30 -13.26
C VAL A 133 4.43 -9.60 -14.45
N GLY A 134 4.60 -8.65 -15.38
CA GLY A 134 5.42 -8.82 -16.57
C GLY A 134 4.65 -9.40 -17.77
N MET A 135 3.37 -9.68 -17.63
CA MET A 135 2.52 -10.16 -18.71
C MET A 135 1.09 -9.66 -18.53
N THR A 136 0.31 -9.67 -19.59
CA THR A 136 -1.09 -9.23 -19.52
C THR A 136 -1.95 -10.21 -18.71
N PRO A 137 -3.10 -9.76 -18.17
CA PRO A 137 -4.02 -10.67 -17.49
C PRO A 137 -4.48 -11.85 -18.34
N SER A 138 -4.67 -11.63 -19.64
CA SER A 138 -5.05 -12.70 -20.59
C SER A 138 -3.96 -13.76 -20.72
N GLN A 139 -2.72 -13.31 -20.89
CA GLN A 139 -1.55 -14.19 -20.98
C GLN A 139 -1.36 -14.99 -19.68
N TYR A 140 -1.53 -14.34 -18.55
CA TYR A 140 -1.41 -14.98 -17.25
C TYR A 140 -2.44 -16.09 -17.08
N ARG A 141 -3.71 -15.80 -17.38
CA ARG A 141 -4.80 -16.81 -17.32
C ARG A 141 -4.51 -18.00 -18.22
N ASN A 142 -4.12 -17.74 -19.47
CA ASN A 142 -3.82 -18.82 -20.43
C ASN A 142 -2.69 -19.71 -19.92
N LYS A 143 -1.65 -19.11 -19.38
CA LYS A 143 -0.51 -19.84 -18.82
C LYS A 143 -0.91 -20.73 -17.64
N VAL A 144 -1.78 -20.25 -16.76
CA VAL A 144 -2.29 -21.05 -15.64
C VAL A 144 -3.09 -22.24 -16.16
N MET A 145 -3.93 -22.04 -17.18
CA MET A 145 -4.73 -23.11 -17.79
C MET A 145 -3.85 -24.16 -18.49
N GLU A 146 -2.77 -23.72 -19.15
CA GLU A 146 -1.81 -24.63 -19.80
C GLU A 146 -1.11 -25.52 -18.79
N LEU A 147 -0.61 -24.95 -17.70
CA LEU A 147 0.08 -25.68 -16.65
C LEU A 147 -0.81 -26.76 -15.99
N GLN A 148 -2.11 -26.56 -15.96
CA GLN A 148 -3.02 -27.56 -15.44
C GLN A 148 -3.25 -28.72 -16.39
N LYS A 149 -3.22 -28.48 -17.69
CA LYS A 149 -3.40 -29.55 -18.68
C LYS A 149 -2.22 -30.52 -18.72
N GLU A 150 -1.08 -30.07 -18.24
CA GLU A 150 0.14 -30.89 -18.18
C GLU A 150 0.21 -31.79 -16.91
N GLN A 151 -0.71 -31.61 -15.98
CA GLN A 151 -0.81 -32.41 -14.76
C GLN A 151 -1.92 -33.45 -14.87
#